data_be996f7be7175d387d463bac8cb06190
#
_entry.id   be996f7be7175d387d463bac8cb06190
#
_cell.length_a   1.000
_cell.length_b   1.000
_cell.length_c   1.000
_cell.angle_alpha   90.00
_cell.angle_beta   90.00
_cell.angle_gamma   90.00
#
_symmetry.space_group_name_H-M   'P 1'
#
loop_
_entity.id
_entity.type
_entity.pdbx_description
1 polymer ?
#
loop_
_entity_poly.entity_id
_entity_poly.type
_entity_poly.pdbx_seq_one_letter_code
_entity_poly.pdbx_strand_id
1 'polypeptide(L)' 'MAIRIGVQADSEDECVEGLARLVDAGFVPIMLPRFLTDGRWMARAVPAPQPAADRPAE' A
#
# COMPACT_ATOMS: atom_id res chain seq x y z
N MET A 1 -8.44 -13.58 -6.62
CA MET A 1 -7.36 -12.84 -7.20
C MET A 1 -6.97 -11.70 -6.31
N ALA A 2 -5.72 -11.50 -6.10
CA ALA A 2 -5.28 -10.50 -5.15
C ALA A 2 -4.49 -9.41 -5.85
N ILE A 3 -4.74 -8.17 -5.46
CA ILE A 3 -4.00 -7.04 -5.99
C ILE A 3 -3.01 -6.62 -4.91
N ARG A 4 -1.77 -6.46 -5.31
CA ARG A 4 -0.74 -5.94 -4.41
C ARG A 4 -0.06 -4.78 -5.09
N ILE A 5 0.08 -3.69 -4.38
CA ILE A 5 0.70 -2.51 -4.93
C ILE A 5 1.98 -2.24 -4.15
N GLY A 6 3.07 -2.08 -4.87
CA GLY A 6 4.34 -1.76 -4.26
C GLY A 6 4.64 -0.29 -4.39
N VAL A 7 5.18 0.29 -3.32
CA VAL A 7 5.66 1.66 -3.32
C VAL A 7 7.17 1.60 -3.26
N GLN A 8 7.83 2.26 -4.19
CA GLN A 8 9.29 2.37 -4.17
C GLN A 8 9.66 3.82 -4.14
N ALA A 9 10.65 4.16 -3.35
CA ALA A 9 11.08 5.54 -3.23
C ALA A 9 12.57 5.59 -2.89
N ASP A 10 13.16 6.75 -3.09
CA ASP A 10 14.58 6.93 -2.84
C ASP A 10 14.86 7.22 -1.36
N SER A 11 13.85 7.53 -0.58
CA SER A 11 14.03 7.80 0.84
C SER A 11 12.88 7.22 1.61
N GLU A 12 13.11 7.04 2.90
CA GLU A 12 12.07 6.52 3.78
C GLU A 12 10.87 7.45 3.82
N ASP A 13 11.13 8.75 3.91
CA ASP A 13 10.05 9.73 3.99
C ASP A 13 9.15 9.67 2.77
N GLU A 14 9.75 9.53 1.60
CA GLU A 14 8.97 9.43 0.39
C GLU A 14 8.18 8.14 0.33
N CYS A 15 8.77 7.06 0.82
CA CYS A 15 8.09 5.78 0.84
C CYS A 15 6.89 5.83 1.79
N VAL A 16 7.06 6.46 2.94
CA VAL A 16 5.97 6.63 3.89
C VAL A 16 4.86 7.48 3.27
N GLU A 17 5.24 8.54 2.58
CA GLU A 17 4.24 9.39 1.95
C GLU A 17 3.46 8.64 0.89
N GLY A 18 4.15 7.87 0.06
CA GLY A 18 3.46 7.08 -0.95
C GLY A 18 2.52 6.07 -0.35
N LEU A 19 2.96 5.41 0.73
CA LEU A 19 2.10 4.46 1.42
C LEU A 19 0.89 5.16 2.02
N ALA A 20 1.07 6.36 2.58
CA ALA A 20 -0.05 7.09 3.15
C ALA A 20 -1.09 7.44 2.09
N ARG A 21 -0.65 7.74 0.88
CA ARG A 21 -1.59 8.02 -0.20
C ARG A 21 -2.39 6.78 -0.57
N LEU A 22 -1.77 5.62 -0.52
CA LEU A 22 -2.50 4.39 -0.77
C LEU A 22 -3.52 4.12 0.33
N VAL A 23 -3.17 4.39 1.58
CA VAL A 23 -4.10 4.22 2.67
C VAL A 23 -5.30 5.15 2.49
N ASP A 24 -5.04 6.40 2.09
CA ASP A 24 -6.13 7.32 1.81
C ASP A 24 -7.02 6.84 0.67
N ALA A 25 -6.48 6.08 -0.24
CA ALA A 25 -7.25 5.56 -1.35
C ALA A 25 -7.95 4.25 -1.03
N GLY A 26 -7.87 3.78 0.20
CA GLY A 26 -8.58 2.57 0.61
C GLY A 26 -7.74 1.33 0.64
N PHE A 27 -6.42 1.46 0.62
CA PHE A 27 -5.53 0.31 0.69
C PHE A 27 -5.06 0.09 2.12
N VAL A 28 -4.70 -1.14 2.42
CA VAL A 28 -4.19 -1.50 3.74
C VAL A 28 -2.73 -1.88 3.60
N PRO A 29 -1.84 -1.29 4.39
CA PRO A 29 -0.43 -1.64 4.31
C PRO A 29 -0.21 -3.06 4.83
N ILE A 30 0.54 -3.84 4.07
CA ILE A 30 0.91 -5.18 4.51
C ILE A 30 2.41 -5.30 4.71
N MET A 31 3.18 -4.32 4.27
CA MET A 31 4.61 -4.28 4.51
C MET A 31 4.99 -2.83 4.71
N LEU A 32 5.53 -2.53 5.87
CA LEU A 32 5.98 -1.18 6.18
C LEU A 32 7.25 -0.87 5.40
N PRO A 33 7.60 0.40 5.26
CA PRO A 33 8.79 0.76 4.51
C PRO A 33 10.01 0.04 5.01
N ARG A 34 10.78 -0.54 4.09
CA ARG A 34 12.02 -1.18 4.46
C ARG A 34 13.08 -0.85 3.41
N PHE A 35 14.30 -0.81 3.89
CA PHE A 35 15.42 -0.44 3.06
C PHE A 35 15.86 -1.62 2.22
N LEU A 36 16.09 -1.36 0.94
CA LEU A 36 16.62 -2.37 0.04
C LEU A 36 18.11 -2.13 -0.15
N THR A 37 18.81 -3.17 -0.57
CA THR A 37 20.26 -3.09 -0.64
C THR A 37 20.77 -2.12 -1.68
N ASP A 38 19.95 -1.74 -2.63
CA ASP A 38 20.38 -0.82 -3.67
C ASP A 38 20.01 0.62 -3.37
N GLY A 39 19.75 0.93 -2.12
CA GLY A 39 19.50 2.31 -1.72
C GLY A 39 18.07 2.77 -1.89
N ARG A 40 17.16 1.87 -2.10
CA ARG A 40 15.76 2.22 -2.24
C ARG A 40 14.94 1.72 -1.07
N TRP A 41 13.81 2.35 -0.88
CA TRP A 41 12.86 1.92 0.14
C TRP A 41 11.62 1.37 -0.54
N MET A 42 11.00 0.38 0.08
CA MET A 42 9.86 -0.27 -0.50
C MET A 42 8.82 -0.59 0.56
N ALA A 43 7.56 -0.43 0.20
CA ALA A 43 6.43 -0.83 1.03
C ALA A 43 5.38 -1.46 0.16
N ARG A 44 4.43 -2.15 0.75
CA ARG A 44 3.37 -2.80 0.00
C ARG A 44 2.03 -2.60 0.67
N ALA A 45 0.99 -2.54 -0.13
CA ALA A 45 -0.37 -2.43 0.35
C ALA A 45 -1.29 -3.23 -0.54
N VAL A 46 -2.43 -3.61 0.00
CA VAL A 46 -3.45 -4.33 -0.75
C VAL A 46 -4.77 -3.62 -0.56
N PRO A 47 -5.74 -3.81 -1.45
CA PRO A 47 -7.04 -3.20 -1.27
C PRO A 47 -7.65 -3.66 0.02
N ALA A 48 -8.32 -2.76 0.72
CA ALA A 48 -9.01 -3.13 1.94
C ALA A 48 -10.09 -4.12 1.62
N PRO A 49 -10.28 -5.14 2.46
CA PRO A 49 -11.36 -6.08 2.22
C PRO A 49 -12.68 -5.36 2.36
N GLN A 50 -13.60 -5.68 1.48
CA GLN A 50 -14.91 -5.08 1.54
C GLN A 50 -15.93 -6.13 1.89
N PRO A 51 -16.74 -5.90 2.89
CA PRO A 51 -17.79 -6.85 3.22
C PRO A 51 -18.75 -6.95 2.06
N ALA A 52 -19.28 -8.11 1.88
CA ALA A 52 -20.24 -8.29 0.82
C ALA A 52 -21.40 -7.32 0.94
N ALA A 53 -21.69 -6.92 2.13
CA ALA A 53 -22.77 -6.00 2.34
C ALA A 53 -22.49 -4.64 1.76
N ASP A 54 -21.26 -4.33 1.50
CA ASP A 54 -20.98 -3.10 0.86
C ASP A 54 -21.37 -3.11 -0.57
N ARG A 55 -21.66 -4.22 -1.14
CA ARG A 55 -22.05 -4.20 -2.44
C ARG A 55 -23.37 -3.72 -2.56
N PRO A 56 -23.62 -2.87 -3.36
CA PRO A 56 -24.91 -2.41 -3.62
C PRO A 56 -25.59 -3.58 -4.08
N ALA A 57 -26.55 -3.76 -3.49
CA ALA A 57 -27.26 -4.72 -3.88
C ALA A 57 -27.67 -4.43 -5.16
N GLU A 58 -27.18 -4.39 -5.43
CA GLU A 58 -27.51 -4.05 -6.32
C GLU A 58 -27.86 -4.40 -6.57
#